data_baef165171ec44f176a2a167c7b4816e
#
_entry.id   baef165171ec44f176a2a167c7b4816e
#
_cell.length_a   1.000
_cell.length_b   1.000
_cell.length_c   1.000
_cell.angle_alpha   90.00
_cell.angle_beta   90.00
_cell.angle_gamma   90.00
#
_symmetry.space_group_name_H-M   'P 1'
#
loop_
_entity.id
_entity.type
_entity.pdbx_description
1 polymer ?
#
loop_
_entity_poly.entity_id
_entity_poly.type
_entity_poly.pdbx_seq_one_letter_code
_entity_poly.pdbx_strand_id
1 'polypeptide(L)'
;IDGLQETHDEFRGVPGSYNLIMNNIKKLKEAGFVKHLQVTTVFHKKNINQLQELYDIMKNLGLDSWRLVSMDPIGRANENSELLLDGKELKELLDFIKSKNKKHCLQLSYGCPGFLGLDYEKEVRRQYFYCRTGISVASILYNGDLFVCPNVPRVSRLIQGNIRTDNFKEVWDNKYTEFRDKNRMACEECNKCENWDYCLGGALHTWNFEEKCQNKCPYKMIKDL
;
A
#
# COMPACT_ATOMS: atom_id res chain seq x y z
N ILE A 1 -7.67 -11.15 3.72
CA ILE A 1 -8.48 -11.93 2.77
C ILE A 1 -8.12 -11.47 1.37
N ASP A 2 -7.52 -12.34 0.54
CA ASP A 2 -6.95 -11.96 -0.77
C ASP A 2 -7.60 -12.74 -1.91
N GLY A 3 -8.91 -12.84 -1.88
CA GLY A 3 -9.75 -13.52 -2.84
C GLY A 3 -10.84 -14.36 -2.16
N LEU A 4 -11.66 -15.00 -2.96
CA LEU A 4 -12.55 -16.07 -2.51
C LEU A 4 -11.73 -17.26 -2.03
N GLN A 5 -12.36 -18.22 -1.39
CA GLN A 5 -11.70 -19.30 -0.64
C GLN A 5 -10.53 -19.94 -1.40
N GLU A 6 -10.76 -20.45 -2.60
CA GLU A 6 -9.73 -21.14 -3.40
C GLU A 6 -8.59 -20.17 -3.78
N THR A 7 -8.93 -19.00 -4.28
CA THR A 7 -7.95 -17.97 -4.69
C THR A 7 -7.12 -17.49 -3.51
N HIS A 8 -7.76 -17.29 -2.35
CA HIS A 8 -7.06 -16.88 -1.14
C HIS A 8 -6.08 -17.95 -0.66
N ASP A 9 -6.55 -19.19 -0.53
CA ASP A 9 -5.75 -20.30 -0.02
C ASP A 9 -4.56 -20.60 -0.95
N GLU A 10 -4.78 -20.55 -2.28
CA GLU A 10 -3.71 -20.67 -3.28
C GLU A 10 -2.69 -19.52 -3.16
N PHE A 11 -3.15 -18.28 -3.12
CA PHE A 11 -2.28 -17.10 -3.03
C PHE A 11 -1.45 -17.08 -1.74
N ARG A 12 -2.02 -17.53 -0.63
CA ARG A 12 -1.32 -17.63 0.66
C ARG A 12 -0.50 -18.91 0.80
N GLY A 13 -0.71 -19.91 -0.03
CA GLY A 13 -0.04 -21.21 0.04
C GLY A 13 -0.45 -22.01 1.30
N VAL A 14 -1.62 -21.74 1.88
CA VAL A 14 -2.08 -22.37 3.13
C VAL A 14 -3.55 -22.78 2.98
N PRO A 15 -3.83 -24.05 2.63
CA PRO A 15 -5.20 -24.56 2.53
C PRO A 15 -5.99 -24.37 3.82
N GLY A 16 -7.23 -23.90 3.70
CA GLY A 16 -8.12 -23.62 4.84
C GLY A 16 -7.90 -22.30 5.57
N SER A 17 -6.90 -21.51 5.18
CA SER A 17 -6.61 -20.22 5.81
C SER A 17 -7.74 -19.22 5.66
N TYR A 18 -8.48 -19.24 4.55
CA TYR A 18 -9.68 -18.43 4.36
C TYR A 18 -10.73 -18.68 5.44
N ASN A 19 -11.10 -19.94 5.63
CA ASN A 19 -12.12 -20.31 6.62
C ASN A 19 -11.68 -19.97 8.06
N LEU A 20 -10.40 -20.17 8.38
CA LEU A 20 -9.85 -19.81 9.68
C LEU A 20 -9.98 -18.31 9.93
N ILE A 21 -9.62 -17.47 8.95
CA ILE A 21 -9.72 -16.02 9.08
C ILE A 21 -11.17 -15.58 9.19
N MET A 22 -12.08 -16.13 8.37
CA MET A 22 -13.51 -15.81 8.42
C MET A 22 -14.11 -16.12 9.79
N ASN A 23 -13.76 -17.27 10.38
CA ASN A 23 -14.20 -17.65 11.74
C ASN A 23 -13.60 -16.70 12.80
N ASN A 24 -12.35 -16.29 12.67
CA ASN A 24 -11.73 -15.37 13.61
C ASN A 24 -12.35 -13.96 13.52
N ILE A 25 -12.72 -13.47 12.34
CA ILE A 25 -13.45 -12.22 12.18
C ILE A 25 -14.78 -12.26 12.92
N LYS A 26 -15.57 -13.36 12.78
CA LYS A 26 -16.83 -13.53 13.49
C LYS A 26 -16.63 -13.50 15.02
N LYS A 27 -15.66 -14.27 15.54
CA LYS A 27 -15.32 -14.29 16.97
C LYS A 27 -14.92 -12.91 17.49
N LEU A 28 -14.12 -12.14 16.74
CA LEU A 28 -13.73 -10.78 17.11
C LEU A 28 -14.94 -9.85 17.24
N LYS A 29 -15.91 -9.99 16.33
CA LYS A 29 -17.15 -9.20 16.40
C LYS A 29 -18.02 -9.62 17.58
N GLU A 30 -18.20 -10.92 17.81
CA GLU A 30 -18.96 -11.45 18.93
C GLU A 30 -18.37 -11.05 20.28
N ALA A 31 -17.05 -10.93 20.38
CA ALA A 31 -16.36 -10.52 21.60
C ALA A 31 -16.68 -9.07 22.04
N GLY A 32 -17.14 -8.21 21.14
CA GLY A 32 -17.70 -6.88 21.44
C GLY A 32 -16.72 -5.79 21.89
N PHE A 33 -15.45 -6.11 22.11
CA PHE A 33 -14.44 -5.12 22.57
C PHE A 33 -13.68 -4.42 21.42
N VAL A 34 -13.81 -4.91 20.18
CA VAL A 34 -13.15 -4.33 19.01
C VAL A 34 -13.94 -3.12 18.53
N LYS A 35 -13.36 -1.94 18.70
CA LYS A 35 -14.03 -0.67 18.33
C LYS A 35 -14.01 -0.39 16.82
N HIS A 36 -13.04 -0.92 16.10
CA HIS A 36 -12.91 -0.75 14.65
C HIS A 36 -12.25 -1.98 14.04
N LEU A 37 -12.95 -2.65 13.14
CA LEU A 37 -12.47 -3.83 12.45
C LEU A 37 -12.30 -3.55 10.96
N GLN A 38 -11.04 -3.58 10.51
CA GLN A 38 -10.68 -3.41 9.11
C GLN A 38 -10.14 -4.71 8.53
N VAL A 39 -10.59 -5.06 7.34
CA VAL A 39 -9.95 -6.08 6.51
C VAL A 39 -9.15 -5.41 5.41
N THR A 40 -7.97 -5.96 5.11
CA THR A 40 -7.15 -5.57 3.95
C THR A 40 -7.14 -6.72 2.94
N THR A 41 -7.32 -6.39 1.66
CA THR A 41 -7.25 -7.34 0.54
C THR A 41 -6.18 -6.87 -0.44
N VAL A 42 -5.27 -7.78 -0.80
CA VAL A 42 -4.29 -7.57 -1.87
C VAL A 42 -4.92 -8.01 -3.19
N PHE A 43 -5.08 -7.06 -4.11
CA PHE A 43 -5.60 -7.33 -5.45
C PHE A 43 -4.48 -7.61 -6.46
N HIS A 44 -4.72 -8.64 -7.24
CA HIS A 44 -3.84 -9.14 -8.30
C HIS A 44 -4.69 -9.73 -9.43
N LYS A 45 -4.08 -10.11 -10.55
CA LYS A 45 -4.83 -10.59 -11.75
C LYS A 45 -5.76 -11.77 -11.50
N LYS A 46 -5.46 -12.64 -10.52
CA LYS A 46 -6.32 -13.80 -10.23
C LYS A 46 -7.56 -13.49 -9.40
N ASN A 47 -7.66 -12.29 -8.78
CA ASN A 47 -8.79 -11.94 -7.92
C ASN A 47 -9.47 -10.61 -8.26
N ILE A 48 -8.99 -9.87 -9.25
CA ILE A 48 -9.59 -8.58 -9.61
C ILE A 48 -11.05 -8.73 -10.06
N ASN A 49 -11.38 -9.82 -10.73
CA ASN A 49 -12.75 -10.17 -11.15
C ASN A 49 -13.68 -10.56 -9.98
N GLN A 50 -13.17 -10.72 -8.77
CA GLN A 50 -13.93 -11.09 -7.57
C GLN A 50 -14.35 -9.86 -6.71
N LEU A 51 -14.09 -8.65 -7.19
CA LEU A 51 -14.34 -7.39 -6.46
C LEU A 51 -15.75 -7.28 -5.89
N GLN A 52 -16.79 -7.58 -6.69
CA GLN A 52 -18.17 -7.42 -6.26
C GLN A 52 -18.55 -8.47 -5.20
N GLU A 53 -18.17 -9.73 -5.42
CA GLU A 53 -18.49 -10.81 -4.50
C GLU A 53 -17.77 -10.62 -3.15
N LEU A 54 -16.49 -10.24 -3.18
CA LEU A 54 -15.73 -9.88 -1.98
C LEU A 54 -16.37 -8.70 -1.24
N TYR A 55 -16.84 -7.67 -1.95
CA TYR A 55 -17.54 -6.55 -1.33
C TYR A 55 -18.79 -7.00 -0.58
N ASP A 56 -19.59 -7.86 -1.18
CA ASP A 56 -20.82 -8.35 -0.57
C ASP A 56 -20.51 -9.20 0.68
N ILE A 57 -19.47 -10.03 0.63
CA ILE A 57 -18.98 -10.78 1.80
C ILE A 57 -18.51 -9.81 2.90
N MET A 58 -17.67 -8.83 2.60
CA MET A 58 -17.14 -7.87 3.59
C MET A 58 -18.25 -7.02 4.21
N LYS A 59 -19.23 -6.62 3.42
CA LYS A 59 -20.42 -5.89 3.89
C LYS A 59 -21.27 -6.75 4.81
N ASN A 60 -21.52 -8.01 4.45
CA ASN A 60 -22.32 -8.94 5.26
C ASN A 60 -21.62 -9.32 6.57
N LEU A 61 -20.31 -9.30 6.63
CA LEU A 61 -19.53 -9.43 7.86
C LEU A 61 -19.70 -8.21 8.79
N GLY A 62 -20.28 -7.12 8.31
CA GLY A 62 -20.48 -5.90 9.09
C GLY A 62 -19.16 -5.26 9.52
N LEU A 63 -18.16 -5.22 8.65
CA LEU A 63 -16.88 -4.55 8.89
C LEU A 63 -17.06 -3.03 8.91
N ASP A 64 -16.20 -2.34 9.66
CA ASP A 64 -16.17 -0.88 9.68
C ASP A 64 -15.49 -0.30 8.45
N SER A 65 -14.46 -0.98 7.95
CA SER A 65 -13.75 -0.57 6.75
C SER A 65 -13.10 -1.73 6.00
N TRP A 66 -12.96 -1.55 4.69
CA TRP A 66 -12.24 -2.45 3.81
C TRP A 66 -11.15 -1.69 3.08
N ARG A 67 -9.90 -2.09 3.30
CA ARG A 67 -8.74 -1.51 2.63
C ARG A 67 -8.32 -2.38 1.46
N LEU A 68 -8.34 -1.81 0.26
CA LEU A 68 -7.95 -2.46 -0.96
C LEU A 68 -6.53 -2.00 -1.34
N VAL A 69 -5.67 -2.93 -1.67
CA VAL A 69 -4.29 -2.66 -2.09
C VAL A 69 -3.99 -3.46 -3.34
N SER A 70 -3.27 -2.88 -4.30
CA SER A 70 -2.72 -3.64 -5.41
C SER A 70 -1.37 -4.25 -5.02
N MET A 71 -1.00 -5.37 -5.63
CA MET A 71 0.33 -5.93 -5.46
C MET A 71 1.38 -4.98 -6.05
N ASP A 72 2.44 -4.70 -5.31
CA ASP A 72 3.57 -3.89 -5.76
C ASP A 72 4.75 -4.77 -6.17
N PRO A 73 5.57 -4.38 -7.18
CA PRO A 73 6.72 -5.13 -7.66
C PRO A 73 7.89 -5.10 -6.67
N ILE A 74 7.72 -5.73 -5.49
CA ILE A 74 8.66 -5.73 -4.37
C ILE A 74 8.79 -7.14 -3.80
N GLY A 75 10.02 -7.58 -3.49
CA GLY A 75 10.26 -8.88 -2.89
C GLY A 75 9.72 -10.02 -3.77
N ARG A 76 8.96 -10.95 -3.20
CA ARG A 76 8.39 -12.09 -3.94
C ARG A 76 7.46 -11.70 -5.09
N ALA A 77 6.89 -10.50 -5.07
CA ALA A 77 6.05 -10.02 -6.17
C ALA A 77 6.85 -9.73 -7.45
N ASN A 78 8.16 -9.46 -7.36
CA ASN A 78 9.03 -9.36 -8.54
C ASN A 78 9.20 -10.70 -9.26
N GLU A 79 9.15 -11.80 -8.51
CA GLU A 79 9.26 -13.17 -9.04
C GLU A 79 7.93 -13.66 -9.63
N ASN A 80 6.84 -12.95 -9.35
CA ASN A 80 5.47 -13.24 -9.80
C ASN A 80 4.85 -12.01 -10.48
N SER A 81 5.61 -11.38 -11.37
CA SER A 81 5.20 -10.13 -12.03
C SER A 81 3.95 -10.28 -12.91
N GLU A 82 3.65 -11.50 -13.36
CA GLU A 82 2.43 -11.84 -14.09
C GLU A 82 1.14 -11.62 -13.28
N LEU A 83 1.25 -11.55 -11.95
CA LEU A 83 0.12 -11.26 -11.05
C LEU A 83 -0.13 -9.76 -10.86
N LEU A 84 0.80 -8.89 -11.27
CA LEU A 84 0.64 -7.45 -11.12
C LEU A 84 -0.51 -6.94 -11.97
N LEU A 85 -1.35 -6.07 -11.40
CA LEU A 85 -2.40 -5.39 -12.14
C LEU A 85 -1.81 -4.48 -13.21
N ASP A 86 -2.37 -4.48 -14.39
CA ASP A 86 -2.11 -3.48 -15.41
C ASP A 86 -2.91 -2.18 -15.17
N GLY A 87 -2.79 -1.20 -16.08
CA GLY A 87 -3.46 0.08 -15.93
C GLY A 87 -4.99 -0.02 -15.95
N LYS A 88 -5.55 -0.88 -16.79
CA LYS A 88 -7.00 -1.08 -16.90
C LYS A 88 -7.57 -1.74 -15.64
N GLU A 89 -6.91 -2.79 -15.17
CA GLU A 89 -7.27 -3.49 -13.94
C GLU A 89 -7.14 -2.59 -12.70
N LEU A 90 -6.08 -1.75 -12.64
CA LEU A 90 -5.92 -0.77 -11.58
C LEU A 90 -7.04 0.28 -11.63
N LYS A 91 -7.38 0.78 -12.81
CA LYS A 91 -8.47 1.72 -12.99
C LYS A 91 -9.82 1.10 -12.57
N GLU A 92 -10.09 -0.14 -12.95
CA GLU A 92 -11.28 -0.89 -12.52
C GLU A 92 -11.38 -0.95 -10.99
N LEU A 93 -10.28 -1.27 -10.30
CA LEU A 93 -10.22 -1.28 -8.85
C LEU A 93 -10.54 0.09 -8.23
N LEU A 94 -9.98 1.16 -8.78
CA LEU A 94 -10.19 2.52 -8.29
C LEU A 94 -11.61 3.02 -8.55
N ASP A 95 -12.16 2.76 -9.74
CA ASP A 95 -13.55 3.12 -10.10
C ASP A 95 -14.54 2.34 -9.23
N PHE A 96 -14.25 1.09 -8.92
CA PHE A 96 -15.05 0.30 -7.98
C PHE A 96 -15.08 0.96 -6.59
N ILE A 97 -13.93 1.31 -6.01
CA ILE A 97 -13.85 1.99 -4.71
C ILE A 97 -14.66 3.29 -4.73
N LYS A 98 -14.45 4.12 -5.76
CA LYS A 98 -15.17 5.38 -5.96
C LYS A 98 -16.68 5.19 -6.01
N SER A 99 -17.15 4.17 -6.73
CA SER A 99 -18.57 3.85 -6.86
C SER A 99 -19.24 3.40 -5.57
N LYS A 100 -18.50 2.61 -4.75
CA LYS A 100 -19.02 2.09 -3.48
C LYS A 100 -19.01 3.12 -2.37
N ASN A 101 -18.00 3.98 -2.32
CA ASN A 101 -17.91 5.05 -1.32
C ASN A 101 -19.10 6.02 -1.37
N LYS A 102 -19.71 6.22 -2.54
CA LYS A 102 -20.93 7.04 -2.68
C LYS A 102 -22.13 6.47 -1.92
N LYS A 103 -22.13 5.18 -1.61
CA LYS A 103 -23.25 4.47 -0.96
C LYS A 103 -23.15 4.40 0.57
N HIS A 104 -22.03 4.76 1.15
CA HIS A 104 -21.77 4.82 2.61
C HIS A 104 -22.10 3.56 3.43
N CYS A 105 -22.18 2.38 2.82
CA CYS A 105 -22.55 1.14 3.52
C CYS A 105 -21.36 0.43 4.19
N LEU A 106 -20.19 0.48 3.56
CA LEU A 106 -18.91 -0.04 4.04
C LEU A 106 -17.85 0.93 3.54
N GLN A 107 -17.00 1.43 4.43
CA GLN A 107 -15.97 2.38 4.05
C GLN A 107 -14.83 1.69 3.33
N LEU A 108 -14.62 2.03 2.05
CA LEU A 108 -13.53 1.54 1.24
C LEU A 108 -12.40 2.57 1.19
N SER A 109 -11.15 2.09 1.13
CA SER A 109 -9.99 2.93 0.89
C SER A 109 -8.92 2.21 0.07
N TYR A 110 -8.29 2.93 -0.85
CA TYR A 110 -7.10 2.43 -1.55
C TYR A 110 -5.85 2.66 -0.70
N GLY A 111 -5.10 1.60 -0.42
CA GLY A 111 -4.02 1.62 0.56
C GLY A 111 -2.61 1.54 -0.01
N CYS A 112 -2.44 1.44 -1.34
CA CYS A 112 -1.12 1.33 -1.93
C CYS A 112 -0.42 2.68 -2.07
N PRO A 113 0.92 2.64 -2.16
CA PRO A 113 1.73 3.80 -2.41
C PRO A 113 1.58 4.32 -3.84
N GLY A 114 2.05 5.54 -4.02
CA GLY A 114 2.03 6.24 -5.30
C GLY A 114 0.79 7.13 -5.46
N PHE A 115 1.01 8.27 -6.08
CA PHE A 115 -0.02 9.25 -6.37
C PHE A 115 -0.88 8.80 -7.57
N LEU A 116 -2.19 8.99 -7.45
CA LEU A 116 -3.17 8.50 -8.44
C LEU A 116 -3.72 9.61 -9.37
N GLY A 117 -3.30 10.85 -9.16
CA GLY A 117 -3.95 12.02 -9.73
C GLY A 117 -5.02 12.59 -8.79
N LEU A 118 -5.24 13.90 -8.89
CA LEU A 118 -6.14 14.62 -7.97
C LEU A 118 -7.57 14.09 -7.97
N ASP A 119 -8.05 13.61 -9.13
CA ASP A 119 -9.42 13.10 -9.29
C ASP A 119 -9.67 11.80 -8.51
N TYR A 120 -8.66 10.92 -8.46
CA TYR A 120 -8.78 9.68 -7.71
C TYR A 120 -8.44 9.84 -6.23
N GLU A 121 -7.41 10.62 -5.89
CA GLU A 121 -6.97 10.78 -4.51
C GLU A 121 -8.13 11.13 -3.55
N LYS A 122 -9.00 12.06 -3.94
CA LYS A 122 -10.16 12.50 -3.13
C LYS A 122 -11.22 11.42 -2.94
N GLU A 123 -11.39 10.56 -3.95
CA GLU A 123 -12.51 9.62 -4.04
C GLU A 123 -12.19 8.27 -3.41
N VAL A 124 -10.89 7.88 -3.43
CA VAL A 124 -10.47 6.55 -3.01
C VAL A 124 -9.59 6.54 -1.76
N ARG A 125 -9.20 7.71 -1.26
CA ARG A 125 -8.37 7.88 -0.06
C ARG A 125 -8.93 8.95 0.86
N ARG A 126 -8.58 8.87 2.14
CA ARG A 126 -8.92 9.92 3.13
C ARG A 126 -7.98 11.12 3.08
N GLN A 127 -6.76 10.91 2.59
CA GLN A 127 -5.70 11.91 2.52
C GLN A 127 -4.93 11.71 1.22
N TYR A 128 -4.42 12.78 0.66
CA TYR A 128 -3.49 12.69 -0.46
C TYR A 128 -2.26 11.85 -0.09
N PHE A 129 -1.84 11.05 -1.05
CA PHE A 129 -0.65 10.25 -0.85
C PHE A 129 0.60 11.12 -0.92
N TYR A 130 1.46 10.97 0.08
CA TYR A 130 2.86 11.34 0.01
C TYR A 130 3.70 10.37 0.86
N CYS A 131 4.95 10.17 0.46
CA CYS A 131 5.84 9.28 1.21
C CYS A 131 6.31 9.94 2.51
N ARG A 132 5.94 9.36 3.65
CA ARG A 132 6.24 9.88 4.99
C ARG A 132 7.59 9.42 5.55
N THR A 133 8.34 8.62 4.80
CA THR A 133 9.66 8.12 5.22
C THR A 133 10.60 9.26 5.59
N GLY A 134 11.19 9.21 6.77
CA GLY A 134 12.08 10.24 7.31
C GLY A 134 11.42 11.56 7.70
N ILE A 135 10.11 11.73 7.40
CA ILE A 135 9.30 12.91 7.78
C ILE A 135 8.54 12.63 9.07
N SER A 136 7.77 11.55 9.11
CA SER A 136 7.00 11.11 10.28
C SER A 136 7.02 9.58 10.46
N VAL A 137 7.81 8.87 9.67
CA VAL A 137 7.96 7.41 9.73
C VAL A 137 9.45 7.05 9.73
N ALA A 138 9.85 6.25 10.71
CA ALA A 138 11.08 5.49 10.77
C ALA A 138 10.76 4.05 11.20
N SER A 139 11.72 3.16 11.10
CA SER A 139 11.60 1.77 11.52
C SER A 139 12.78 1.34 12.37
N ILE A 140 12.52 0.39 13.26
CA ILE A 140 13.57 -0.33 13.97
C ILE A 140 13.51 -1.77 13.47
N LEU A 141 14.60 -2.25 12.90
CA LEU A 141 14.72 -3.64 12.44
C LEU A 141 14.97 -4.58 13.61
N TYR A 142 14.78 -5.88 13.40
CA TYR A 142 14.94 -6.92 14.42
C TYR A 142 16.34 -6.94 15.08
N ASN A 143 17.39 -6.52 14.36
CA ASN A 143 18.76 -6.40 14.85
C ASN A 143 19.05 -5.07 15.55
N GLY A 144 18.06 -4.19 15.66
CA GLY A 144 18.18 -2.87 16.27
C GLY A 144 18.54 -1.74 15.31
N ASP A 145 18.74 -1.99 14.02
CA ASP A 145 19.07 -0.95 13.07
C ASP A 145 17.90 0.04 12.91
N LEU A 146 18.23 1.33 12.96
CA LEU A 146 17.34 2.43 12.65
C LEU A 146 17.25 2.56 11.14
N PHE A 147 16.09 2.27 10.60
CA PHE A 147 15.86 2.12 9.17
C PHE A 147 14.76 3.05 8.68
N VAL A 148 14.75 3.36 7.41
CA VAL A 148 13.87 4.37 6.83
C VAL A 148 12.39 3.96 6.77
N CYS A 149 12.10 2.73 6.34
CA CYS A 149 10.74 2.22 6.22
C CYS A 149 10.77 0.68 6.11
N PRO A 150 9.86 -0.08 6.76
CA PRO A 150 9.87 -1.54 6.71
C PRO A 150 9.59 -2.11 5.31
N ASN A 151 8.98 -1.33 4.42
CA ASN A 151 8.63 -1.76 3.06
C ASN A 151 9.74 -1.53 2.02
N VAL A 152 10.84 -0.86 2.41
CA VAL A 152 11.98 -0.60 1.50
C VAL A 152 12.93 -1.80 1.53
N PRO A 153 13.56 -2.18 0.41
CA PRO A 153 14.61 -3.20 0.40
C PRO A 153 15.73 -2.88 1.38
N ARG A 154 16.21 -3.90 2.10
CA ARG A 154 17.24 -3.76 3.11
C ARG A 154 18.62 -3.56 2.48
N VAL A 155 18.98 -2.31 2.25
CA VAL A 155 20.28 -1.91 1.73
C VAL A 155 21.02 -1.06 2.77
N SER A 156 22.33 -1.29 2.92
CA SER A 156 23.15 -0.69 4.00
C SER A 156 23.08 0.84 4.04
N ARG A 157 23.01 1.50 2.90
CA ARG A 157 22.93 2.98 2.81
C ARG A 157 21.65 3.57 3.42
N LEU A 158 20.61 2.76 3.64
CA LEU A 158 19.35 3.18 4.25
C LEU A 158 19.31 2.94 5.76
N ILE A 159 20.37 2.35 6.34
CA ILE A 159 20.55 2.21 7.79
C ILE A 159 21.08 3.55 8.31
N GLN A 160 20.36 4.15 9.26
CA GLN A 160 20.68 5.46 9.79
C GLN A 160 21.45 5.40 11.12
N GLY A 161 21.44 4.25 11.78
CA GLY A 161 22.07 4.00 13.07
C GLY A 161 21.56 2.71 13.69
N ASN A 162 21.82 2.49 14.98
CA ASN A 162 21.33 1.35 15.73
C ASN A 162 20.83 1.77 17.11
N ILE A 163 19.60 1.38 17.48
CA ILE A 163 18.96 1.78 18.76
C ILE A 163 19.72 1.32 20.00
N ARG A 164 20.61 0.33 19.88
CA ARG A 164 21.44 -0.19 21.00
C ARG A 164 22.68 0.65 21.27
N THR A 165 23.13 1.42 20.28
CA THR A 165 24.38 2.21 20.35
C THR A 165 24.17 3.69 20.16
N ASP A 166 23.08 4.09 19.47
CA ASP A 166 22.84 5.47 19.12
C ASP A 166 21.61 6.04 19.84
N ASN A 167 21.61 7.34 20.10
CA ASN A 167 20.44 8.07 20.56
C ASN A 167 19.46 8.25 19.38
N PHE A 168 18.26 7.68 19.48
CA PHE A 168 17.26 7.74 18.39
C PHE A 168 16.93 9.18 17.99
N LYS A 169 16.78 10.09 18.95
CA LYS A 169 16.44 11.49 18.65
C LYS A 169 17.53 12.17 17.84
N GLU A 170 18.78 11.98 18.21
CA GLU A 170 19.93 12.55 17.48
C GLU A 170 20.02 12.00 16.06
N VAL A 171 19.85 10.68 15.90
CA VAL A 171 19.81 10.04 14.60
C VAL A 171 18.66 10.58 13.77
N TRP A 172 17.45 10.66 14.34
CA TRP A 172 16.27 11.20 13.67
C TRP A 172 16.49 12.63 13.20
N ASP A 173 17.00 13.49 14.04
CA ASP A 173 17.16 14.89 13.73
C ASP A 173 18.24 15.14 12.67
N ASN A 174 19.35 14.37 12.69
CA ASN A 174 20.54 14.66 11.90
C ASN A 174 20.75 13.74 10.68
N LYS A 175 20.32 12.46 10.73
CA LYS A 175 20.61 11.50 9.67
C LYS A 175 19.45 11.24 8.71
N TYR A 176 18.19 11.56 9.10
CA TYR A 176 17.04 11.44 8.22
C TYR A 176 16.79 12.66 7.32
N THR A 177 17.69 13.63 7.30
CA THR A 177 17.52 14.90 6.60
C THR A 177 17.35 14.72 5.09
N GLU A 178 18.11 13.80 4.47
CA GLU A 178 17.97 13.53 3.03
C GLU A 178 16.57 13.08 2.62
N PHE A 179 15.84 12.38 3.52
CA PHE A 179 14.47 11.91 3.27
C PHE A 179 13.42 13.02 3.43
N ARG A 180 13.81 14.19 3.92
CA ARG A 180 12.96 15.38 4.06
C ARG A 180 13.12 16.34 2.88
N ASP A 181 14.11 16.12 2.03
CA ASP A 181 14.26 16.85 0.78
C ASP A 181 13.13 16.43 -0.19
N LYS A 182 12.35 17.41 -0.66
CA LYS A 182 11.28 17.20 -1.63
C LYS A 182 11.79 16.65 -2.98
N ASN A 183 13.07 16.89 -3.31
CA ASN A 183 13.68 16.43 -4.56
C ASN A 183 14.37 15.06 -4.45
N ARG A 184 14.32 14.42 -3.27
CA ARG A 184 15.00 13.14 -3.02
C ARG A 184 14.66 12.01 -4.01
N MET A 185 13.48 12.07 -4.61
CA MET A 185 12.97 11.10 -5.59
C MET A 185 12.63 11.77 -6.92
N ALA A 186 13.35 12.84 -7.26
CA ALA A 186 13.19 13.53 -8.54
C ALA A 186 13.97 12.79 -9.63
N CYS A 187 13.28 12.27 -10.63
CA CYS A 187 13.89 11.84 -11.89
C CYS A 187 13.45 12.77 -13.02
N GLU A 188 14.07 12.66 -14.19
CA GLU A 188 13.78 13.56 -15.31
C GLU A 188 12.29 13.57 -15.70
N GLU A 189 11.67 12.41 -15.70
CA GLU A 189 10.24 12.28 -15.98
C GLU A 189 9.37 12.90 -14.88
N CYS A 190 9.77 12.74 -13.62
CA CYS A 190 9.05 13.31 -12.48
C CYS A 190 9.12 14.83 -12.48
N ASN A 191 10.30 15.39 -12.81
CA ASN A 191 10.50 16.85 -12.90
C ASN A 191 9.64 17.51 -13.98
N LYS A 192 9.28 16.78 -15.03
CA LYS A 192 8.40 17.26 -16.11
C LYS A 192 6.92 16.94 -15.85
N CYS A 193 6.60 16.27 -14.76
CA CYS A 193 5.25 15.84 -14.47
C CYS A 193 4.40 16.98 -13.88
N GLU A 194 3.23 17.20 -14.43
CA GLU A 194 2.24 18.19 -13.96
C GLU A 194 1.81 18.01 -12.50
N ASN A 195 1.95 16.78 -11.97
CA ASN A 195 1.59 16.44 -10.59
C ASN A 195 2.79 16.44 -9.63
N TRP A 196 3.95 16.98 -10.03
CA TRP A 196 5.16 16.95 -9.20
C TRP A 196 4.94 17.53 -7.81
N ASP A 197 4.32 18.69 -7.71
CA ASP A 197 4.11 19.40 -6.43
C ASP A 197 3.21 18.64 -5.45
N TYR A 198 2.41 17.70 -5.94
CA TYR A 198 1.55 16.85 -5.12
C TYR A 198 2.18 15.49 -4.83
N CYS A 199 2.82 14.88 -5.83
CA CYS A 199 3.34 13.52 -5.79
C CYS A 199 4.72 13.44 -5.10
N LEU A 200 5.60 14.40 -5.34
CA LEU A 200 6.99 14.45 -4.85
C LEU A 200 7.77 13.15 -5.13
N GLY A 201 7.57 12.56 -6.32
CA GLY A 201 8.28 11.37 -6.76
C GLY A 201 7.73 10.04 -6.23
N GLY A 202 6.55 10.02 -5.59
CA GLY A 202 5.89 8.77 -5.17
C GLY A 202 6.45 8.17 -3.89
N ALA A 203 6.57 6.83 -3.83
CA ALA A 203 6.96 6.11 -2.63
C ALA A 203 8.41 5.61 -2.69
N LEU A 204 9.13 5.71 -1.57
CA LEU A 204 10.52 5.25 -1.49
C LEU A 204 10.67 3.74 -1.73
N HIS A 205 9.70 2.92 -1.36
CA HIS A 205 9.79 1.47 -1.53
C HIS A 205 9.55 0.98 -2.96
N THR A 206 9.00 1.81 -3.83
CA THR A 206 8.89 1.57 -5.28
C THR A 206 9.97 2.33 -6.08
N TRP A 207 10.89 3.00 -5.37
CA TRP A 207 12.00 3.71 -6.00
C TRP A 207 13.12 2.76 -6.38
N ASN A 208 13.52 2.78 -7.66
CA ASN A 208 14.72 2.12 -8.13
C ASN A 208 15.92 3.03 -7.87
N PHE A 209 16.80 2.58 -7.01
CA PHE A 209 17.97 3.36 -6.60
C PHE A 209 19.09 3.36 -7.64
N GLU A 210 19.11 2.41 -8.54
CA GLU A 210 20.09 2.31 -9.63
C GLU A 210 19.68 3.21 -10.80
N GLU A 211 18.44 3.08 -11.23
CA GLU A 211 17.87 3.88 -12.32
C GLU A 211 17.43 5.29 -11.87
N LYS A 212 17.40 5.53 -10.55
CA LYS A 212 16.96 6.78 -9.94
C LYS A 212 15.58 7.23 -10.44
N CYS A 213 14.64 6.28 -10.54
CA CYS A 213 13.25 6.53 -10.92
C CYS A 213 12.29 5.56 -10.25
N GLN A 214 10.99 5.77 -10.39
CA GLN A 214 9.98 4.88 -9.87
C GLN A 214 9.82 3.62 -10.73
N ASN A 215 9.88 2.43 -10.14
CA ASN A 215 9.54 1.17 -10.80
C ASN A 215 8.04 1.08 -11.16
N LYS A 216 7.20 1.80 -10.42
CA LYS A 216 5.76 1.81 -10.62
C LYS A 216 5.23 3.21 -10.34
N CYS A 217 4.60 3.82 -11.33
CA CYS A 217 3.89 5.08 -11.21
C CYS A 217 2.39 4.86 -11.49
N PRO A 218 1.53 4.72 -10.45
CA PRO A 218 0.11 4.46 -10.63
C PRO A 218 -0.59 5.52 -11.48
N TYR A 219 -0.23 6.81 -11.33
CA TYR A 219 -0.77 7.88 -12.14
C TYR A 219 -0.53 7.65 -13.63
N LYS A 220 0.72 7.34 -14.04
CA LYS A 220 1.03 7.05 -15.44
C LYS A 220 0.30 5.82 -15.98
N MET A 221 0.03 4.84 -15.13
CA MET A 221 -0.69 3.62 -15.55
C MET A 221 -2.15 3.91 -15.93
N ILE A 222 -2.75 4.96 -15.38
CA ILE A 222 -4.21 5.20 -15.51
C ILE A 222 -4.58 6.51 -16.20
N LYS A 223 -3.66 7.47 -16.37
CA LYS A 223 -3.96 8.83 -16.82
C LYS A 223 -4.56 8.92 -18.23
N ASP A 224 -4.22 7.98 -19.10
CA ASP A 224 -4.62 7.98 -20.52
C ASP A 224 -5.72 6.92 -20.83
N LEU A 225 -6.42 6.38 -19.80
CA LEU A 225 -7.43 5.32 -19.91
C LEU A 225 -8.88 5.83 -19.78
#